data_732ec3d1c09a0e34891d52c2b3883276
#
_entry.id   732ec3d1c09a0e34891d52c2b3883276
#
_cell.length_a   1.000
_cell.length_b   1.000
_cell.length_c   1.000
_cell.angle_alpha   90.00
_cell.angle_beta   90.00
_cell.angle_gamma   90.00
#
_symmetry.space_group_name_H-M   'P 1'
#
loop_
_entity.id
_entity.type
_entity.pdbx_description
1 polymer ?
#
loop_
_entity_poly.entity_id
_entity_poly.type
_entity_poly.pdbx_seq_one_letter_code
_entity_poly.pdbx_strand_id
1 'polypeptide(L)'
;MADWMGGYSTGWDVYTVDQGTWADSGKVDGIMSVSIAKDATDDTPLLETGTMQCDGEAPFEWSWCRIYMKAEQESAERIPMATLLFERGKVSTSHRSPVCELRGRSVLQPAADMKLSRGLYAASGIDGAAYAGRLLQACTPAPVVVEGSFTLVDDLVFDLGASYLNAVWQLINAANWCIQIGGDGTIYIREKPSEPALELDRAHAGLLIPGVDMTLDLTDVPNRYIAVDNGKTAIAENDDPSLPASYARRGRWVEEVDSSPTRIDGETLDGYAQRKLAELSTIVREYSYTREWWPDVMPYSLVRATLSEHGIQGDLRVVKQDLSCGKGVTVSETSWQEVRV
;
A
#
# COMPACT_ATOMS: atom_id res chain seq x y z
N MET A 1 24.51 7.77 -10.64
CA MET A 1 23.16 7.12 -10.68
C MET A 1 23.38 5.72 -11.23
N ALA A 2 22.92 4.70 -10.53
CA ALA A 2 23.10 3.31 -10.97
C ALA A 2 22.39 3.07 -12.30
N ASP A 3 23.00 2.32 -13.20
CA ASP A 3 22.33 1.86 -14.42
C ASP A 3 21.49 0.62 -14.10
N TRP A 4 20.23 0.86 -13.79
CA TRP A 4 19.26 -0.17 -13.44
C TRP A 4 18.86 -1.08 -14.60
N MET A 5 19.26 -0.72 -15.84
CA MET A 5 18.96 -1.48 -17.05
C MET A 5 20.11 -2.40 -17.46
N GLY A 6 21.31 -2.19 -16.90
CA GLY A 6 22.46 -3.07 -17.08
C GLY A 6 22.40 -4.24 -16.11
N GLY A 7 22.87 -5.42 -16.50
CA GLY A 7 22.98 -6.57 -15.57
C GLY A 7 23.87 -6.20 -14.38
N TYR A 8 23.31 -6.23 -13.18
CA TYR A 8 24.00 -5.96 -11.92
C TYR A 8 23.62 -6.99 -10.86
N SER A 9 24.52 -7.25 -9.92
CA SER A 9 24.16 -7.98 -8.72
C SER A 9 23.76 -7.01 -7.63
N THR A 10 22.81 -7.42 -6.80
CA THR A 10 22.35 -6.64 -5.66
C THR A 10 22.81 -7.26 -4.36
N GLY A 11 23.39 -6.43 -3.51
CA GLY A 11 23.64 -6.75 -2.11
C GLY A 11 22.75 -5.90 -1.21
N TRP A 12 22.82 -6.11 0.09
CA TRP A 12 22.10 -5.35 1.08
C TRP A 12 22.90 -5.20 2.38
N ASP A 13 22.60 -4.14 3.13
CA ASP A 13 23.17 -3.86 4.44
C ASP A 13 22.09 -3.36 5.38
N VAL A 14 22.31 -3.53 6.68
CA VAL A 14 21.46 -3.01 7.75
C VAL A 14 22.27 -2.06 8.62
N TYR A 15 21.67 -0.93 8.96
CA TYR A 15 22.24 0.06 9.88
C TYR A 15 21.25 0.37 10.98
N THR A 16 21.74 0.54 12.22
CA THR A 16 20.92 1.13 13.28
C THR A 16 20.73 2.62 13.01
N VAL A 17 19.59 3.16 13.43
CA VAL A 17 19.22 4.57 13.27
C VAL A 17 19.11 5.21 14.65
N ASP A 18 19.77 6.35 14.84
CA ASP A 18 19.65 7.16 16.03
C ASP A 18 18.29 7.84 16.07
N GLN A 19 17.54 7.60 17.14
CA GLN A 19 16.17 8.11 17.29
C GLN A 19 16.09 9.64 17.38
N GLY A 20 17.14 10.30 17.88
CA GLY A 20 17.14 11.76 18.06
C GLY A 20 17.51 12.53 16.79
N THR A 21 18.37 11.96 15.95
CA THR A 21 18.87 12.60 14.72
C THR A 21 18.31 12.01 13.46
N TRP A 22 17.69 10.82 13.53
CA TRP A 22 17.22 9.99 12.42
C TRP A 22 18.32 9.63 11.42
N ALA A 23 19.57 9.69 11.85
CA ALA A 23 20.75 9.33 11.06
C ALA A 23 21.22 7.89 11.37
N ASP A 24 21.94 7.29 10.43
CA ASP A 24 22.58 6.00 10.66
C ASP A 24 23.63 6.12 11.75
N SER A 25 23.61 5.21 12.73
CA SER A 25 24.54 5.21 13.86
C SER A 25 25.58 4.09 13.81
N GLY A 26 25.28 2.94 13.18
CA GLY A 26 26.22 1.84 13.04
C GLY A 26 25.70 0.73 12.16
N LYS A 27 26.62 0.02 11.49
CA LYS A 27 26.29 -1.18 10.71
C LYS A 27 25.96 -2.33 11.66
N VAL A 28 24.95 -3.12 11.30
CA VAL A 28 24.57 -4.35 12.01
C VAL A 28 25.16 -5.53 11.27
N ASP A 29 26.06 -6.26 11.92
CA ASP A 29 26.68 -7.48 11.37
C ASP A 29 25.94 -8.73 11.83
N GLY A 30 26.20 -9.87 11.18
CA GLY A 30 25.62 -11.17 11.54
C GLY A 30 24.16 -11.37 11.08
N ILE A 31 23.65 -10.49 10.20
CA ILE A 31 22.32 -10.66 9.62
C ILE A 31 22.40 -11.62 8.43
N MET A 32 21.56 -12.65 8.46
CA MET A 32 21.50 -13.68 7.42
C MET A 32 20.47 -13.37 6.33
N SER A 33 19.33 -12.82 6.72
CA SER A 33 18.27 -12.46 5.80
C SER A 33 17.36 -11.38 6.40
N VAL A 34 16.73 -10.62 5.53
CA VAL A 34 15.69 -9.66 5.88
C VAL A 34 14.52 -9.84 4.93
N SER A 35 13.30 -9.85 5.44
CA SER A 35 12.09 -9.72 4.65
C SER A 35 11.30 -8.52 5.12
N ILE A 36 10.72 -7.78 4.18
CA ILE A 36 9.94 -6.57 4.42
C ILE A 36 8.63 -6.73 3.66
N ALA A 37 7.52 -6.61 4.34
CA ALA A 37 6.20 -6.54 3.73
C ALA A 37 5.68 -5.10 3.81
N LYS A 38 5.29 -4.56 2.66
CA LYS A 38 4.61 -3.27 2.52
C LYS A 38 3.22 -3.53 1.98
N ASP A 39 2.20 -3.04 2.66
CA ASP A 39 0.81 -3.34 2.35
C ASP A 39 -0.05 -2.09 2.52
N ALA A 40 -0.66 -1.65 1.43
CA ALA A 40 -1.55 -0.49 1.37
C ALA A 40 -3.02 -0.89 1.16
N THR A 41 -3.36 -2.15 1.41
CA THR A 41 -4.76 -2.57 1.47
C THR A 41 -5.44 -1.96 2.72
N ASP A 42 -6.74 -1.75 2.64
CA ASP A 42 -7.49 -1.03 3.68
C ASP A 42 -7.43 -1.69 5.07
N ASP A 43 -7.01 -2.96 5.12
CA ASP A 43 -6.93 -3.75 6.35
C ASP A 43 -5.62 -3.53 7.13
N THR A 44 -4.63 -2.82 6.57
CA THR A 44 -3.29 -2.72 7.16
C THR A 44 -2.84 -1.26 7.36
N PRO A 45 -3.36 -0.54 8.37
CA PRO A 45 -3.02 0.87 8.59
C PRO A 45 -1.55 1.12 8.95
N LEU A 46 -0.79 0.08 9.34
CA LEU A 46 0.64 0.18 9.65
C LEU A 46 1.53 0.23 8.40
N LEU A 47 1.04 -0.16 7.25
CA LEU A 47 1.69 -0.15 5.93
C LEU A 47 2.97 -0.99 5.80
N GLU A 48 3.75 -1.20 6.83
CA GLU A 48 5.01 -1.92 6.77
C GLU A 48 5.23 -2.84 7.97
N THR A 49 5.78 -4.02 7.71
CA THR A 49 6.30 -4.95 8.72
C THR A 49 7.57 -5.61 8.19
N GLY A 50 8.32 -6.26 9.06
CA GLY A 50 9.52 -6.97 8.62
C GLY A 50 9.94 -8.09 9.57
N THR A 51 10.80 -8.95 9.06
CA THR A 51 11.53 -9.94 9.87
C THR A 51 13.01 -9.93 9.49
N MET A 52 13.87 -10.16 10.48
CA MET A 52 15.30 -10.23 10.30
C MET A 52 15.80 -11.47 11.02
N GLN A 53 16.63 -12.27 10.35
CA GLN A 53 17.27 -13.44 10.95
C GLN A 53 18.75 -13.16 11.20
N CYS A 54 19.20 -13.43 12.42
CA CYS A 54 20.56 -13.22 12.85
C CYS A 54 21.23 -14.57 13.18
N ASP A 55 22.52 -14.68 12.85
CA ASP A 55 23.36 -15.81 13.30
C ASP A 55 23.81 -15.52 14.75
N GLY A 56 23.45 -16.40 15.67
CA GLY A 56 23.78 -16.26 17.08
C GLY A 56 22.75 -15.48 17.90
N GLU A 57 23.21 -14.60 18.76
CA GLU A 57 22.37 -13.76 19.62
C GLU A 57 21.89 -12.52 18.89
N ALA A 58 20.77 -11.97 19.38
CA ALA A 58 20.26 -10.69 18.87
C ALA A 58 21.29 -9.57 19.10
N PRO A 59 21.61 -8.76 18.10
CA PRO A 59 22.56 -7.66 18.25
C PRO A 59 22.03 -6.54 19.17
N PHE A 60 20.75 -6.53 19.44
CA PHE A 60 20.06 -5.57 20.32
C PHE A 60 18.72 -6.15 20.81
N GLU A 61 18.16 -5.60 21.88
CA GLU A 61 16.81 -5.96 22.35
C GLU A 61 15.73 -5.26 21.51
N TRP A 62 15.96 -4.00 21.17
CA TRP A 62 15.17 -3.20 20.21
C TRP A 62 16.02 -2.12 19.58
N SER A 63 15.76 -1.79 18.32
CA SER A 63 16.42 -0.68 17.62
C SER A 63 15.68 -0.31 16.35
N TRP A 64 15.69 0.97 16.01
CA TRP A 64 15.39 1.40 14.65
C TRP A 64 16.50 0.94 13.72
N CYS A 65 16.15 0.27 12.65
CA CYS A 65 17.11 -0.20 11.66
C CYS A 65 16.66 0.21 10.26
N ARG A 66 17.61 0.71 9.49
CA ARG A 66 17.43 1.03 8.07
C ARG A 66 18.12 -0.03 7.22
N ILE A 67 17.35 -0.57 6.29
CA ILE A 67 17.80 -1.60 5.36
C ILE A 67 18.10 -0.92 4.03
N TYR A 68 19.31 -1.15 3.53
CA TYR A 68 19.79 -0.59 2.26
C TYR A 68 19.99 -1.68 1.22
N MET A 69 19.59 -1.40 -0.01
CA MET A 69 20.08 -2.10 -1.17
C MET A 69 21.40 -1.47 -1.66
N LYS A 70 22.29 -2.30 -2.14
CA LYS A 70 23.49 -1.92 -2.87
C LYS A 70 23.44 -2.52 -4.26
N ALA A 71 23.61 -1.71 -5.29
CA ALA A 71 23.97 -2.20 -6.61
C ALA A 71 25.48 -2.42 -6.64
N GLU A 72 25.95 -3.61 -7.01
CA GLU A 72 27.37 -3.92 -7.17
C GLU A 72 27.85 -3.37 -8.52
N GLN A 73 27.98 -2.05 -8.61
CA GLN A 73 28.55 -1.29 -9.72
C GLN A 73 29.65 -0.36 -9.19
N GLU A 74 30.53 0.13 -10.05
CA GLU A 74 31.68 0.98 -9.66
C GLU A 74 31.33 2.24 -8.85
N SER A 75 30.08 2.68 -8.86
CA SER A 75 29.56 3.82 -8.09
C SER A 75 28.41 3.44 -7.16
N ALA A 76 28.57 2.39 -6.37
CA ALA A 76 27.52 1.81 -5.53
C ALA A 76 26.93 2.82 -4.52
N GLU A 77 25.91 3.56 -4.91
CA GLU A 77 25.04 4.27 -3.99
C GLU A 77 24.22 3.23 -3.21
N ARG A 78 24.18 3.40 -1.89
CA ARG A 78 23.24 2.67 -1.03
C ARG A 78 21.90 3.34 -1.09
N ILE A 79 20.85 2.60 -1.40
CA ILE A 79 19.49 3.10 -1.50
C ILE A 79 18.67 2.50 -0.38
N PRO A 80 18.04 3.32 0.49
CA PRO A 80 17.23 2.82 1.59
C PRO A 80 15.96 2.17 1.07
N MET A 81 15.66 0.96 1.53
CA MET A 81 14.46 0.19 1.16
C MET A 81 13.35 0.31 2.20
N ALA A 82 13.72 0.29 3.48
CA ALA A 82 12.80 0.44 4.60
C ALA A 82 13.55 0.85 5.88
N THR A 83 12.84 1.53 6.77
CA THR A 83 13.29 1.80 8.15
C THR A 83 12.23 1.29 9.12
N LEU A 84 12.57 0.30 9.94
CA LEU A 84 11.65 -0.39 10.83
C LEU A 84 12.20 -0.42 12.25
N LEU A 85 11.29 -0.44 13.25
CA LEU A 85 11.61 -0.73 14.63
C LEU A 85 11.70 -2.25 14.81
N PHE A 86 12.90 -2.77 14.97
CA PHE A 86 13.10 -4.19 15.24
C PHE A 86 13.16 -4.47 16.72
N GLU A 87 12.45 -5.50 17.14
CA GLU A 87 12.39 -6.01 18.49
C GLU A 87 12.82 -7.48 18.48
N ARG A 88 13.45 -7.94 19.56
CA ARG A 88 13.80 -9.33 19.75
C ARG A 88 12.52 -10.18 19.78
N GLY A 89 12.42 -11.10 18.83
CA GLY A 89 11.32 -12.05 18.72
C GLY A 89 11.67 -13.40 19.30
N LYS A 90 11.85 -14.39 18.42
CA LYS A 90 12.07 -15.79 18.79
C LYS A 90 13.55 -16.17 18.66
N VAL A 91 14.07 -16.89 19.65
CA VAL A 91 15.38 -17.57 19.55
C VAL A 91 15.14 -19.07 19.34
N SER A 92 15.64 -19.60 18.25
CA SER A 92 15.60 -21.03 17.94
C SER A 92 17.00 -21.60 18.04
N THR A 93 17.18 -22.62 18.88
CA THR A 93 18.44 -23.36 18.97
C THR A 93 18.32 -24.63 18.16
N SER A 94 19.03 -24.73 17.05
CA SER A 94 19.23 -25.97 16.33
C SER A 94 20.63 -26.53 16.65
N HIS A 95 20.92 -27.76 16.25
CA HIS A 95 22.08 -28.55 16.67
C HIS A 95 23.48 -27.90 16.45
N ARG A 96 23.60 -26.72 15.84
CA ARG A 96 24.90 -26.08 15.53
C ARG A 96 25.05 -24.63 15.97
N SER A 97 24.01 -23.83 15.89
CA SER A 97 24.06 -22.41 16.29
C SER A 97 22.67 -21.89 16.60
N PRO A 98 22.49 -21.03 17.59
CA PRO A 98 21.23 -20.33 17.77
C PRO A 98 20.97 -19.40 16.58
N VAL A 99 19.71 -19.33 16.16
CA VAL A 99 19.23 -18.34 15.19
C VAL A 99 18.24 -17.46 15.90
N CYS A 100 18.47 -16.18 15.89
CA CYS A 100 17.56 -15.20 16.44
C CYS A 100 16.70 -14.58 15.34
N GLU A 101 15.41 -14.50 15.58
CA GLU A 101 14.46 -13.77 14.74
C GLU A 101 14.12 -12.45 15.43
N LEU A 102 14.29 -11.35 14.72
CA LEU A 102 13.83 -10.01 15.10
C LEU A 102 12.59 -9.67 14.30
N ARG A 103 11.62 -9.02 14.93
CA ARG A 103 10.38 -8.58 14.29
C ARG A 103 10.40 -7.08 14.09
N GLY A 104 10.24 -6.65 12.85
CA GLY A 104 10.20 -5.26 12.44
C GLY A 104 8.77 -4.71 12.41
N ARG A 105 8.60 -3.51 12.96
CA ARG A 105 7.34 -2.76 12.98
C ARG A 105 7.54 -1.42 12.26
N SER A 106 6.49 -0.95 11.65
CA SER A 106 6.45 0.31 10.91
C SER A 106 6.85 1.52 11.75
N VAL A 107 7.33 2.57 11.09
CA VAL A 107 7.49 3.92 11.67
C VAL A 107 6.16 4.52 12.17
N LEU A 108 5.02 3.95 11.77
CA LEU A 108 3.69 4.31 12.26
C LEU A 108 3.29 3.60 13.58
N GLN A 109 4.07 2.58 14.02
CA GLN A 109 3.74 1.81 15.22
C GLN A 109 3.58 2.71 16.47
N PRO A 110 4.43 3.71 16.73
CA PRO A 110 4.23 4.57 17.89
C PRO A 110 2.88 5.29 17.88
N ALA A 111 2.39 5.70 16.71
CA ALA A 111 1.06 6.32 16.58
C ALA A 111 -0.10 5.32 16.75
N ALA A 112 0.12 4.05 16.46
CA ALA A 112 -0.85 2.98 16.73
C ALA A 112 -0.93 2.65 18.23
N ASP A 113 0.21 2.66 18.91
CA ASP A 113 0.32 2.35 20.34
C ASP A 113 -0.19 3.48 21.24
N MET A 114 0.06 4.73 20.86
CA MET A 114 -0.42 5.90 21.59
C MET A 114 -1.94 6.05 21.45
N LYS A 115 -2.62 6.23 22.59
CA LYS A 115 -4.07 6.39 22.64
C LYS A 115 -4.45 7.82 23.03
N LEU A 116 -5.56 8.29 22.48
CA LEU A 116 -6.15 9.57 22.83
C LEU A 116 -6.59 9.55 24.31
N SER A 117 -5.95 10.36 25.14
CA SER A 117 -6.32 10.50 26.56
C SER A 117 -7.57 11.36 26.77
N ARG A 118 -8.06 12.02 25.74
CA ARG A 118 -9.30 12.79 25.67
C ARG A 118 -9.84 12.73 24.24
N GLY A 119 -11.14 12.93 24.05
CA GLY A 119 -11.76 13.05 22.74
C GLY A 119 -11.05 14.15 21.92
N LEU A 120 -10.87 13.91 20.64
CA LEU A 120 -10.25 14.84 19.70
C LEU A 120 -11.30 15.27 18.69
N TYR A 121 -11.27 16.55 18.32
CA TYR A 121 -12.25 17.12 17.39
C TYR A 121 -11.50 17.84 16.26
N ALA A 122 -11.84 17.50 15.03
CA ALA A 122 -11.37 18.17 13.84
C ALA A 122 -12.56 18.85 13.18
N ALA A 123 -12.60 20.18 13.22
CA ALA A 123 -13.69 20.95 12.64
C ALA A 123 -13.64 20.94 11.10
N SER A 124 -14.78 21.01 10.46
CA SER A 124 -14.87 21.33 9.03
C SER A 124 -14.18 22.68 8.75
N GLY A 125 -13.62 22.81 7.56
CA GLY A 125 -12.90 24.01 7.12
C GLY A 125 -11.41 24.08 7.53
N ILE A 126 -10.90 23.17 8.37
CA ILE A 126 -9.45 23.12 8.66
C ILE A 126 -8.67 22.44 7.56
N ASP A 127 -7.36 22.69 7.51
CA ASP A 127 -6.42 21.91 6.72
C ASP A 127 -6.22 20.54 7.37
N GLY A 128 -6.85 19.51 6.78
CA GLY A 128 -6.81 18.14 7.28
C GLY A 128 -5.44 17.49 7.13
N ALA A 129 -4.69 17.80 6.06
CA ALA A 129 -3.35 17.27 5.85
C ALA A 129 -2.37 17.78 6.91
N ALA A 130 -2.35 19.09 7.14
CA ALA A 130 -1.51 19.69 8.18
C ALA A 130 -1.91 19.20 9.58
N TYR A 131 -3.20 18.94 9.82
CA TYR A 131 -3.67 18.42 11.10
C TYR A 131 -3.20 16.96 11.31
N ALA A 132 -3.33 16.10 10.31
CA ALA A 132 -2.82 14.73 10.34
C ALA A 132 -1.30 14.69 10.56
N GLY A 133 -0.55 15.55 9.86
CA GLY A 133 0.90 15.68 10.03
C GLY A 133 1.31 16.02 11.46
N ARG A 134 0.62 16.98 12.13
CA ARG A 134 0.87 17.32 13.53
C ARG A 134 0.60 16.17 14.49
N LEU A 135 -0.46 15.38 14.23
CA LEU A 135 -0.76 14.20 15.05
C LEU A 135 0.35 13.15 14.95
N LEU A 136 0.88 12.88 13.75
CA LEU A 136 1.97 11.95 13.56
C LEU A 136 3.28 12.47 14.18
N GLN A 137 3.64 13.73 13.96
CA GLN A 137 4.84 14.35 14.54
C GLN A 137 4.87 14.29 16.06
N ALA A 138 3.70 14.29 16.72
CA ALA A 138 3.60 14.14 18.16
C ALA A 138 3.87 12.71 18.67
N CYS A 139 3.83 11.70 17.79
CA CYS A 139 3.87 10.30 18.19
C CYS A 139 5.15 9.58 17.74
N THR A 140 5.68 9.88 16.56
CA THR A 140 6.80 9.15 15.95
C THR A 140 8.07 10.00 15.90
N PRO A 141 9.27 9.40 16.10
CA PRO A 141 10.55 10.08 15.87
C PRO A 141 10.87 10.22 14.37
N ALA A 142 10.16 9.51 13.48
CA ALA A 142 10.37 9.57 12.05
C ALA A 142 9.99 10.94 11.48
N PRO A 143 10.72 11.45 10.46
CA PRO A 143 10.33 12.66 9.76
C PRO A 143 8.94 12.54 9.13
N VAL A 144 8.13 13.60 9.23
CA VAL A 144 6.81 13.68 8.61
C VAL A 144 6.80 14.86 7.65
N VAL A 145 6.49 14.58 6.40
CA VAL A 145 6.38 15.56 5.31
C VAL A 145 4.95 15.58 4.81
N VAL A 146 4.37 16.76 4.76
CA VAL A 146 3.02 17.00 4.21
C VAL A 146 3.18 17.67 2.86
N GLU A 147 2.77 16.98 1.80
CA GLU A 147 2.83 17.48 0.42
C GLU A 147 1.43 17.90 -0.06
N GLY A 148 1.14 19.19 0.03
CA GLY A 148 -0.15 19.78 -0.32
C GLY A 148 -1.06 19.99 0.88
N SER A 149 -2.34 20.28 0.62
CA SER A 149 -3.35 20.53 1.64
C SER A 149 -4.74 20.13 1.14
N PHE A 150 -5.62 19.75 2.06
CA PHE A 150 -7.05 19.59 1.77
C PHE A 150 -7.89 20.17 2.88
N THR A 151 -9.02 20.74 2.50
CA THR A 151 -9.99 21.26 3.47
C THR A 151 -10.94 20.15 3.91
N LEU A 152 -11.03 19.94 5.21
CA LEU A 152 -11.97 18.97 5.77
C LEU A 152 -13.41 19.47 5.52
N VAL A 153 -14.23 18.63 4.88
CA VAL A 153 -15.62 19.00 4.53
C VAL A 153 -16.53 18.91 5.73
N ASP A 154 -16.45 17.80 6.47
CA ASP A 154 -17.28 17.50 7.61
C ASP A 154 -16.47 17.50 8.92
N ASP A 155 -17.16 17.73 10.02
CA ASP A 155 -16.58 17.57 11.35
C ASP A 155 -16.23 16.12 11.63
N LEU A 156 -15.01 15.86 12.14
CA LEU A 156 -14.62 14.54 12.61
C LEU A 156 -14.39 14.53 14.12
N VAL A 157 -14.97 13.55 14.78
CA VAL A 157 -14.85 13.33 16.23
C VAL A 157 -14.16 12.00 16.47
N PHE A 158 -13.11 12.02 17.25
CA PHE A 158 -12.34 10.83 17.59
C PHE A 158 -12.55 10.51 19.07
N ASP A 159 -12.94 9.27 19.34
CA ASP A 159 -13.29 8.84 20.69
C ASP A 159 -12.07 8.71 21.61
N LEU A 160 -12.32 8.87 22.89
CA LEU A 160 -11.38 8.53 23.94
C LEU A 160 -10.91 7.07 23.79
N GLY A 161 -9.59 6.85 23.83
CA GLY A 161 -8.98 5.52 23.68
C GLY A 161 -8.74 5.08 22.24
N ALA A 162 -9.21 5.81 21.22
CA ALA A 162 -8.79 5.61 19.85
C ALA A 162 -7.27 5.84 19.71
N SER A 163 -6.60 5.17 18.78
CA SER A 163 -5.18 5.45 18.53
C SER A 163 -5.01 6.72 17.70
N TYR A 164 -3.86 7.37 17.86
CA TYR A 164 -3.50 8.51 17.00
C TYR A 164 -3.47 8.11 15.53
N LEU A 165 -2.99 6.89 15.22
CA LEU A 165 -2.97 6.38 13.86
C LEU A 165 -4.38 6.26 13.28
N ASN A 166 -5.36 5.79 14.06
CA ASN A 166 -6.75 5.70 13.62
C ASN A 166 -7.32 7.09 13.30
N ALA A 167 -7.05 8.10 14.13
CA ALA A 167 -7.47 9.47 13.87
C ALA A 167 -6.85 10.04 12.59
N VAL A 168 -5.54 9.80 12.39
CA VAL A 168 -4.84 10.19 11.16
C VAL A 168 -5.43 9.50 9.94
N TRP A 169 -5.68 8.19 10.03
CA TRP A 169 -6.23 7.40 8.93
C TRP A 169 -7.61 7.89 8.49
N GLN A 170 -8.48 8.21 9.44
CA GLN A 170 -9.80 8.77 9.14
C GLN A 170 -9.70 10.13 8.43
N LEU A 171 -8.77 11.01 8.85
CA LEU A 171 -8.54 12.31 8.20
C LEU A 171 -8.07 12.12 6.75
N ILE A 172 -7.10 11.24 6.52
CA ILE A 172 -6.53 10.97 5.19
C ILE A 172 -7.58 10.35 4.26
N ASN A 173 -8.35 9.39 4.76
CA ASN A 173 -9.41 8.74 3.97
C ASN A 173 -10.56 9.68 3.62
N ALA A 174 -10.90 10.65 4.48
CA ALA A 174 -11.93 11.64 4.19
C ALA A 174 -11.65 12.46 2.91
N ALA A 175 -10.36 12.62 2.55
CA ALA A 175 -9.95 13.31 1.33
C ALA A 175 -9.49 12.36 0.20
N ASN A 176 -9.57 11.04 0.39
CA ASN A 176 -8.99 10.04 -0.53
C ASN A 176 -7.48 10.24 -0.79
N TRP A 177 -6.77 10.73 0.21
CA TRP A 177 -5.32 10.86 0.20
C TRP A 177 -4.63 9.55 0.61
N CYS A 178 -3.30 9.54 0.67
CA CYS A 178 -2.54 8.39 1.15
C CYS A 178 -1.41 8.80 2.10
N ILE A 179 -0.95 7.81 2.87
CA ILE A 179 0.32 7.84 3.58
C ILE A 179 1.26 6.93 2.81
N GLN A 180 2.45 7.43 2.49
CA GLN A 180 3.54 6.63 1.95
C GLN A 180 4.75 6.72 2.87
N ILE A 181 5.51 5.63 2.99
CA ILE A 181 6.70 5.58 3.81
C ILE A 181 7.91 5.39 2.90
N GLY A 182 8.79 6.38 2.89
CA GLY A 182 10.06 6.29 2.17
C GLY A 182 10.99 5.24 2.78
N GLY A 183 11.94 4.73 1.99
CA GLY A 183 12.91 3.77 2.49
C GLY A 183 13.75 4.28 3.66
N ASP A 184 13.96 5.60 3.76
CA ASP A 184 14.62 6.28 4.89
C ASP A 184 13.73 6.42 6.13
N GLY A 185 12.47 5.96 6.06
CA GLY A 185 11.47 6.05 7.11
C GLY A 185 10.73 7.38 7.16
N THR A 186 10.93 8.28 6.21
CA THR A 186 10.14 9.52 6.11
C THR A 186 8.69 9.19 5.77
N ILE A 187 7.77 9.75 6.54
CA ILE A 187 6.33 9.56 6.35
C ILE A 187 5.81 10.71 5.48
N TYR A 188 5.27 10.39 4.32
CA TYR A 188 4.66 11.35 3.40
C TYR A 188 3.15 11.29 3.49
N ILE A 189 2.51 12.44 3.72
CA ILE A 189 1.06 12.63 3.62
C ILE A 189 0.82 13.41 2.33
N ARG A 190 0.16 12.79 1.35
CA ARG A 190 -0.04 13.40 0.03
C ARG A 190 -1.23 12.81 -0.72
N GLU A 191 -1.58 13.41 -1.83
CA GLU A 191 -2.51 12.84 -2.80
C GLU A 191 -1.99 11.51 -3.34
N LYS A 192 -2.89 10.59 -3.65
CA LYS A 192 -2.51 9.34 -4.32
C LYS A 192 -1.84 9.68 -5.65
N PRO A 193 -0.62 9.17 -5.93
CA PRO A 193 0.09 9.46 -7.17
C PRO A 193 -0.76 9.18 -8.41
N SER A 194 -0.75 10.12 -9.37
CA SER A 194 -1.45 10.03 -10.66
C SER A 194 -0.51 9.78 -11.83
N GLU A 195 0.79 9.99 -11.63
CA GLU A 195 1.81 9.73 -12.64
C GLU A 195 2.53 8.40 -12.36
N PRO A 196 2.88 7.62 -13.40
CA PRO A 196 3.59 6.37 -13.22
C PRO A 196 5.02 6.59 -12.73
N ALA A 197 5.40 5.85 -11.69
CA ALA A 197 6.76 5.82 -11.14
C ALA A 197 7.68 4.86 -11.93
N LEU A 198 7.10 3.92 -12.68
CA LEU A 198 7.81 2.94 -13.49
C LEU A 198 6.99 2.62 -14.73
N GLU A 199 7.67 2.48 -15.87
CA GLU A 199 7.13 1.93 -17.10
C GLU A 199 7.65 0.50 -17.29
N LEU A 200 6.75 -0.47 -17.31
CA LEU A 200 7.03 -1.89 -17.61
C LEU A 200 6.58 -2.18 -19.04
N ASP A 201 7.48 -2.02 -19.98
CA ASP A 201 7.30 -2.37 -21.37
C ASP A 201 8.26 -3.51 -21.78
N ARG A 202 8.33 -3.81 -23.06
CA ARG A 202 9.22 -4.84 -23.60
C ARG A 202 10.71 -4.54 -23.34
N ALA A 203 11.12 -3.25 -23.26
CA ALA A 203 12.50 -2.88 -22.99
C ALA A 203 12.85 -3.16 -21.52
N HIS A 204 11.86 -3.07 -20.63
CA HIS A 204 12.00 -3.30 -19.20
C HIS A 204 11.63 -4.75 -18.79
N ALA A 205 11.32 -5.63 -19.74
CA ALA A 205 10.93 -7.03 -19.46
C ALA A 205 12.01 -7.82 -18.71
N GLY A 206 13.28 -7.42 -18.80
CA GLY A 206 14.37 -8.00 -18.03
C GLY A 206 14.27 -7.80 -16.51
N LEU A 207 13.47 -6.83 -16.04
CA LEU A 207 13.20 -6.63 -14.62
C LEU A 207 12.19 -7.64 -14.05
N LEU A 208 11.39 -8.28 -14.89
CA LEU A 208 10.40 -9.26 -14.47
C LEU A 208 10.99 -10.65 -14.39
N ILE A 209 10.75 -11.33 -13.28
CA ILE A 209 10.94 -12.77 -13.18
C ILE A 209 9.75 -13.42 -13.88
N PRO A 210 9.94 -14.42 -14.77
CA PRO A 210 8.84 -14.99 -15.52
C PRO A 210 7.70 -15.51 -14.63
N GLY A 211 6.50 -15.10 -14.96
CA GLY A 211 5.25 -15.48 -14.29
C GLY A 211 4.49 -14.24 -13.82
N VAL A 212 3.27 -14.09 -14.35
CA VAL A 212 2.31 -13.06 -13.92
C VAL A 212 1.00 -13.78 -13.66
N ASP A 213 0.51 -13.70 -12.44
CA ASP A 213 -0.80 -14.19 -12.08
C ASP A 213 -1.82 -13.05 -12.16
N MET A 214 -2.98 -13.34 -12.72
CA MET A 214 -4.08 -12.39 -12.83
C MET A 214 -5.34 -12.97 -12.18
N THR A 215 -5.90 -12.23 -11.25
CA THR A 215 -7.16 -12.59 -10.59
C THR A 215 -8.24 -11.55 -10.91
N LEU A 216 -9.41 -12.02 -11.31
CA LEU A 216 -10.58 -11.20 -11.53
C LEU A 216 -11.78 -11.95 -10.95
N ASP A 217 -12.29 -11.51 -9.82
CA ASP A 217 -13.46 -12.12 -9.20
C ASP A 217 -14.74 -11.46 -9.72
N LEU A 218 -15.52 -12.25 -10.43
CA LEU A 218 -16.81 -11.84 -11.00
C LEU A 218 -18.00 -12.38 -10.21
N THR A 219 -17.79 -13.16 -9.16
CA THR A 219 -18.83 -14.01 -8.54
C THR A 219 -20.06 -13.20 -8.12
N ASP A 220 -19.83 -12.14 -7.39
CA ASP A 220 -20.90 -11.31 -6.79
C ASP A 220 -21.16 -9.99 -7.52
N VAL A 221 -20.49 -9.78 -8.67
CA VAL A 221 -20.70 -8.55 -9.45
C VAL A 221 -22.09 -8.56 -10.07
N PRO A 222 -22.96 -7.60 -9.73
CA PRO A 222 -24.31 -7.56 -10.29
C PRO A 222 -24.28 -7.15 -11.76
N ASN A 223 -25.19 -7.71 -12.53
CA ASN A 223 -25.50 -7.28 -13.90
C ASN A 223 -26.94 -6.76 -14.04
N ARG A 224 -27.66 -6.69 -12.91
CA ARG A 224 -28.95 -6.04 -12.81
C ARG A 224 -29.04 -5.33 -11.47
N TYR A 225 -29.40 -4.05 -11.49
CA TYR A 225 -29.62 -3.25 -10.28
C TYR A 225 -31.05 -2.76 -10.24
N ILE A 226 -31.72 -2.98 -9.12
CA ILE A 226 -33.12 -2.66 -8.92
C ILE A 226 -33.23 -1.64 -7.78
N ALA A 227 -33.59 -0.40 -8.11
CA ALA A 227 -33.85 0.63 -7.13
C ALA A 227 -35.37 0.78 -6.89
N VAL A 228 -35.77 0.79 -5.64
CA VAL A 228 -37.17 0.93 -5.22
C VAL A 228 -37.32 2.15 -4.32
N ASP A 229 -38.14 3.12 -4.74
CA ASP A 229 -38.41 4.34 -3.96
C ASP A 229 -39.91 4.71 -4.06
N ASN A 230 -40.59 4.82 -2.92
CA ASN A 230 -41.98 5.24 -2.83
C ASN A 230 -42.94 4.48 -3.78
N GLY A 231 -42.76 3.17 -3.89
CA GLY A 231 -43.57 2.30 -4.73
C GLY A 231 -43.26 2.39 -6.24
N LYS A 232 -42.23 3.14 -6.64
CA LYS A 232 -41.67 3.14 -7.99
C LYS A 232 -40.47 2.26 -8.03
N THR A 233 -40.24 1.61 -9.17
CA THR A 233 -39.09 0.72 -9.41
C THR A 233 -38.37 1.19 -10.66
N ALA A 234 -37.04 1.29 -10.58
CA ALA A 234 -36.16 1.48 -11.71
C ALA A 234 -35.21 0.29 -11.81
N ILE A 235 -34.94 -0.16 -13.02
CA ILE A 235 -34.08 -1.31 -13.29
C ILE A 235 -33.00 -0.91 -14.28
N ALA A 236 -31.75 -1.10 -13.89
CA ALA A 236 -30.61 -0.98 -14.78
C ALA A 236 -30.05 -2.39 -15.09
N GLU A 237 -29.68 -2.64 -16.32
CA GLU A 237 -29.22 -3.94 -16.81
C GLU A 237 -27.91 -3.80 -17.59
N ASN A 238 -27.01 -4.76 -17.40
CA ASN A 238 -25.80 -4.92 -18.19
C ASN A 238 -25.95 -6.17 -19.08
N ASP A 239 -26.25 -5.97 -20.35
CA ASP A 239 -26.34 -7.02 -21.36
C ASP A 239 -25.30 -6.85 -22.49
N ASP A 240 -24.26 -6.04 -22.26
CA ASP A 240 -23.19 -5.82 -23.24
C ASP A 240 -22.31 -7.07 -23.38
N PRO A 241 -22.30 -7.74 -24.56
CA PRO A 241 -21.54 -8.95 -24.77
C PRO A 241 -20.01 -8.75 -24.73
N SER A 242 -19.54 -7.51 -24.74
CA SER A 242 -18.11 -7.19 -24.58
C SER A 242 -17.67 -7.25 -23.12
N LEU A 243 -18.61 -7.14 -22.17
CA LEU A 243 -18.34 -7.12 -20.73
C LEU A 243 -18.49 -8.53 -20.13
N PRO A 244 -17.50 -9.01 -19.36
CA PRO A 244 -17.48 -10.40 -18.87
C PRO A 244 -18.57 -10.70 -17.83
N ALA A 245 -19.02 -9.70 -17.05
CA ALA A 245 -20.07 -9.88 -16.05
C ALA A 245 -21.50 -9.73 -16.61
N SER A 246 -21.66 -9.36 -17.87
CA SER A 246 -22.98 -9.12 -18.49
C SER A 246 -23.88 -10.36 -18.53
N TYR A 247 -25.19 -10.13 -18.67
CA TYR A 247 -26.14 -11.23 -18.89
C TYR A 247 -25.83 -12.04 -20.15
N ALA A 248 -25.45 -11.36 -21.26
CA ALA A 248 -25.08 -12.01 -22.51
C ALA A 248 -23.92 -13.01 -22.33
N ARG A 249 -23.01 -12.78 -21.41
CA ARG A 249 -21.88 -13.69 -21.12
C ARG A 249 -22.20 -14.76 -20.09
N ARG A 250 -22.96 -14.39 -19.03
CA ARG A 250 -23.25 -15.29 -17.91
C ARG A 250 -24.50 -16.15 -18.11
N GLY A 251 -25.43 -15.72 -18.95
CA GLY A 251 -26.73 -16.39 -19.17
C GLY A 251 -27.64 -16.34 -17.93
N ARG A 252 -27.34 -15.51 -16.93
CA ARG A 252 -28.12 -15.35 -15.71
C ARG A 252 -28.05 -13.92 -15.19
N TRP A 253 -29.10 -13.47 -14.51
CA TRP A 253 -29.08 -12.24 -13.74
C TRP A 253 -28.44 -12.48 -12.38
N VAL A 254 -27.56 -11.57 -11.98
CA VAL A 254 -27.06 -11.37 -10.62
C VAL A 254 -27.63 -10.03 -10.20
N GLU A 255 -28.59 -10.05 -9.31
CA GLU A 255 -29.41 -8.89 -8.98
C GLU A 255 -28.95 -8.28 -7.66
N GLU A 256 -28.85 -6.94 -7.64
CA GLU A 256 -28.74 -6.14 -6.43
C GLU A 256 -29.99 -5.28 -6.27
N VAL A 257 -30.57 -5.28 -5.10
CA VAL A 257 -31.83 -4.57 -4.81
C VAL A 257 -31.61 -3.52 -3.72
N ASP A 258 -31.90 -2.26 -4.04
CA ASP A 258 -31.85 -1.16 -3.09
C ASP A 258 -33.24 -0.61 -2.83
N SER A 259 -33.71 -0.79 -1.60
CA SER A 259 -35.04 -0.30 -1.14
C SER A 259 -35.00 1.08 -0.46
N SER A 260 -33.81 1.69 -0.37
CA SER A 260 -33.63 2.99 0.28
C SER A 260 -32.61 3.85 -0.47
N PRO A 261 -32.84 4.12 -1.77
CA PRO A 261 -31.87 4.78 -2.64
C PRO A 261 -31.56 6.22 -2.16
N THR A 262 -30.26 6.49 -1.95
CA THR A 262 -29.76 7.83 -1.66
C THR A 262 -29.33 8.49 -2.96
N ARG A 263 -30.19 9.34 -3.50
CA ARG A 263 -29.98 10.03 -4.78
C ARG A 263 -29.21 11.34 -4.60
N ILE A 264 -28.43 11.70 -5.61
CA ILE A 264 -27.82 13.03 -5.71
C ILE A 264 -28.94 14.04 -6.09
N ASP A 265 -28.80 15.28 -5.67
CA ASP A 265 -29.80 16.32 -5.93
C ASP A 265 -30.09 16.46 -7.44
N GLY A 266 -31.36 16.35 -7.80
CA GLY A 266 -31.82 16.35 -9.18
C GLY A 266 -31.71 15.01 -9.94
N GLU A 267 -31.21 13.94 -9.32
CA GLU A 267 -31.08 12.62 -9.95
C GLU A 267 -32.43 11.89 -10.04
N THR A 268 -32.73 11.34 -11.22
CA THR A 268 -33.89 10.47 -11.39
C THR A 268 -33.63 9.07 -10.82
N LEU A 269 -34.66 8.30 -10.52
CA LEU A 269 -34.49 6.93 -10.01
C LEU A 269 -33.80 6.02 -11.04
N ASP A 270 -34.09 6.19 -12.34
CA ASP A 270 -33.42 5.47 -13.42
C ASP A 270 -31.94 5.85 -13.52
N GLY A 271 -31.61 7.16 -13.40
CA GLY A 271 -30.22 7.64 -13.38
C GLY A 271 -29.43 7.06 -12.21
N TYR A 272 -30.05 7.02 -11.03
CA TYR A 272 -29.47 6.39 -9.84
C TYR A 272 -29.18 4.91 -10.07
N ALA A 273 -30.15 4.14 -10.59
CA ALA A 273 -29.95 2.71 -10.84
C ALA A 273 -28.81 2.46 -11.85
N GLN A 274 -28.73 3.25 -12.93
CA GLN A 274 -27.67 3.15 -13.92
C GLN A 274 -26.29 3.49 -13.32
N ARG A 275 -26.20 4.56 -12.53
CA ARG A 275 -24.96 4.94 -11.86
C ARG A 275 -24.49 3.85 -10.89
N LYS A 276 -25.41 3.31 -10.08
CA LYS A 276 -25.09 2.26 -9.11
C LYS A 276 -24.65 0.97 -9.80
N LEU A 277 -25.31 0.57 -10.86
CA LEU A 277 -24.85 -0.58 -11.64
C LEU A 277 -23.45 -0.35 -12.22
N ALA A 278 -23.17 0.85 -12.74
CA ALA A 278 -21.84 1.17 -13.27
C ALA A 278 -20.76 1.15 -12.18
N GLU A 279 -21.06 1.69 -10.98
CA GLU A 279 -20.17 1.65 -9.81
C GLU A 279 -19.85 0.20 -9.41
N LEU A 280 -20.88 -0.64 -9.24
CA LEU A 280 -20.73 -2.05 -8.85
C LEU A 280 -20.14 -2.95 -9.94
N SER A 281 -20.23 -2.52 -11.21
CA SER A 281 -19.59 -3.20 -12.34
C SER A 281 -18.15 -2.73 -12.60
N THR A 282 -17.65 -1.79 -11.80
CA THR A 282 -16.25 -1.38 -11.81
C THR A 282 -15.55 -2.06 -10.65
N ILE A 283 -14.73 -3.06 -10.96
CA ILE A 283 -14.06 -3.88 -9.96
C ILE A 283 -12.57 -3.88 -10.17
N VAL A 284 -11.86 -4.38 -9.17
CA VAL A 284 -10.42 -4.50 -9.18
C VAL A 284 -10.01 -5.80 -9.89
N ARG A 285 -9.12 -5.67 -10.87
CA ARG A 285 -8.33 -6.76 -11.40
C ARG A 285 -6.99 -6.75 -10.70
N GLU A 286 -6.65 -7.85 -10.06
CA GLU A 286 -5.39 -8.01 -9.35
C GLU A 286 -4.36 -8.70 -10.23
N TYR A 287 -3.13 -8.16 -10.21
CA TYR A 287 -1.97 -8.76 -10.83
C TYR A 287 -0.91 -9.02 -9.77
N SER A 288 -0.36 -10.23 -9.74
CA SER A 288 0.75 -10.62 -8.88
C SER A 288 1.93 -11.06 -9.73
N TYR A 289 3.08 -10.48 -9.50
CA TYR A 289 4.32 -10.77 -10.23
C TYR A 289 5.54 -10.55 -9.35
N THR A 290 6.67 -11.13 -9.74
CA THR A 290 7.95 -10.90 -9.08
C THR A 290 8.86 -10.12 -10.02
N ARG A 291 9.58 -9.13 -9.48
CA ARG A 291 10.53 -8.32 -10.22
C ARG A 291 11.77 -7.98 -9.39
N GLU A 292 12.76 -7.42 -10.03
CA GLU A 292 13.82 -6.73 -9.31
C GLU A 292 13.27 -5.46 -8.64
N TRP A 293 13.82 -5.13 -7.48
CA TRP A 293 13.34 -3.98 -6.73
C TRP A 293 13.71 -2.67 -7.43
N TRP A 294 12.80 -1.72 -7.46
CA TRP A 294 12.94 -0.39 -8.02
C TRP A 294 12.66 0.66 -6.95
N PRO A 295 13.59 1.62 -6.68
CA PRO A 295 13.52 2.51 -5.53
C PRO A 295 12.31 3.44 -5.49
N ASP A 296 11.81 3.88 -6.65
CA ASP A 296 10.73 4.86 -6.74
C ASP A 296 9.34 4.22 -6.72
N VAL A 297 9.27 2.88 -6.70
CA VAL A 297 8.00 2.14 -6.65
C VAL A 297 7.72 1.66 -5.24
N MET A 298 6.66 2.19 -4.65
CA MET A 298 6.16 1.84 -3.31
C MET A 298 4.63 1.69 -3.34
N PRO A 299 3.99 1.19 -2.30
CA PRO A 299 2.53 1.17 -2.23
C PRO A 299 1.90 2.52 -2.56
N TYR A 300 0.76 2.50 -3.25
CA TYR A 300 0.07 3.60 -3.94
C TYR A 300 0.75 4.14 -5.21
N SER A 301 1.99 3.80 -5.55
CA SER A 301 2.59 4.19 -6.83
C SER A 301 1.83 3.59 -8.01
N LEU A 302 1.85 4.28 -9.15
CA LEU A 302 1.39 3.74 -10.42
C LEU A 302 2.56 3.13 -11.18
N VAL A 303 2.33 1.98 -11.78
CA VAL A 303 3.22 1.32 -12.73
C VAL A 303 2.49 1.22 -14.07
N ARG A 304 3.01 1.86 -15.10
CA ARG A 304 2.45 1.73 -16.45
C ARG A 304 2.97 0.47 -17.09
N ALA A 305 2.10 -0.49 -17.30
CA ALA A 305 2.46 -1.78 -17.90
C ALA A 305 1.96 -1.87 -19.35
N THR A 306 2.86 -2.31 -20.25
CA THR A 306 2.56 -2.62 -21.65
C THR A 306 3.21 -3.96 -22.00
N LEU A 307 2.65 -5.03 -21.44
CA LEU A 307 3.14 -6.40 -21.57
C LEU A 307 2.09 -7.24 -22.32
N SER A 308 2.08 -7.10 -23.64
CA SER A 308 1.06 -7.74 -24.51
C SER A 308 1.09 -9.26 -24.43
N GLU A 309 2.25 -9.88 -24.19
CA GLU A 309 2.42 -11.31 -24.00
C GLU A 309 1.73 -11.86 -22.75
N HIS A 310 1.53 -10.98 -21.74
CA HIS A 310 0.79 -11.30 -20.51
C HIS A 310 -0.63 -10.70 -20.49
N GLY A 311 -1.05 -10.07 -21.58
CA GLY A 311 -2.36 -9.42 -21.66
C GLY A 311 -2.52 -8.21 -20.74
N ILE A 312 -1.41 -7.61 -20.27
CA ILE A 312 -1.40 -6.46 -19.35
C ILE A 312 -1.20 -5.19 -20.16
N GLN A 313 -2.14 -4.26 -20.04
CA GLN A 313 -2.04 -2.93 -20.63
C GLN A 313 -2.72 -1.90 -19.75
N GLY A 314 -1.99 -0.82 -19.41
CA GLY A 314 -2.50 0.31 -18.65
C GLY A 314 -1.78 0.53 -17.33
N ASP A 315 -2.33 1.44 -16.55
CA ASP A 315 -1.75 1.83 -15.27
C ASP A 315 -2.24 0.89 -14.16
N LEU A 316 -1.28 0.33 -13.43
CA LEU A 316 -1.48 -0.57 -12.31
C LEU A 316 -1.11 0.17 -11.02
N ARG A 317 -1.97 0.18 -10.03
CA ARG A 317 -1.67 0.73 -8.70
C ARG A 317 -1.08 -0.34 -7.81
N VAL A 318 0.14 -0.14 -7.39
CA VAL A 318 0.82 -1.03 -6.44
C VAL A 318 0.12 -0.96 -5.09
N VAL A 319 -0.27 -2.09 -4.56
CA VAL A 319 -0.92 -2.19 -3.25
C VAL A 319 -0.11 -2.99 -2.25
N LYS A 320 0.68 -3.95 -2.73
CA LYS A 320 1.49 -4.77 -1.85
C LYS A 320 2.85 -5.07 -2.45
N GLN A 321 3.87 -5.10 -1.61
CA GLN A 321 5.23 -5.50 -1.95
C GLN A 321 5.81 -6.34 -0.83
N ASP A 322 6.27 -7.55 -1.17
CA ASP A 322 7.03 -8.41 -0.28
C ASP A 322 8.49 -8.47 -0.76
N LEU A 323 9.38 -7.75 -0.08
CA LEU A 323 10.80 -7.69 -0.41
C LEU A 323 11.55 -8.80 0.33
N SER A 324 12.41 -9.49 -0.40
CA SER A 324 13.29 -10.53 0.13
C SER A 324 14.74 -10.17 -0.10
N CYS A 325 15.50 -10.05 1.00
CA CYS A 325 16.93 -9.77 0.99
C CYS A 325 17.68 -11.05 1.42
N GLY A 326 18.26 -11.73 0.45
CA GLY A 326 19.04 -12.95 0.64
C GLY A 326 20.31 -12.90 -0.22
N LYS A 327 20.36 -13.68 -1.30
CA LYS A 327 21.45 -13.61 -2.29
C LYS A 327 21.37 -12.41 -3.24
N GLY A 328 20.32 -11.63 -3.14
CA GLY A 328 20.02 -10.43 -3.89
C GLY A 328 18.77 -9.79 -3.28
N VAL A 329 18.22 -8.79 -3.95
CA VAL A 329 16.97 -8.11 -3.53
C VAL A 329 15.92 -8.33 -4.61
N THR A 330 14.85 -9.03 -4.26
CA THR A 330 13.69 -9.23 -5.12
C THR A 330 12.42 -8.72 -4.44
N VAL A 331 11.44 -8.35 -5.24
CA VAL A 331 10.12 -7.95 -4.75
C VAL A 331 9.03 -8.75 -5.44
N SER A 332 8.18 -9.40 -4.65
CA SER A 332 6.90 -9.90 -5.11
C SER A 332 5.87 -8.81 -4.92
N GLU A 333 5.20 -8.42 -6.00
CA GLU A 333 4.34 -7.24 -6.03
C GLU A 333 2.91 -7.63 -6.42
N THR A 334 1.96 -7.05 -5.71
CA THR A 334 0.54 -7.12 -6.07
C THR A 334 0.08 -5.72 -6.46
N SER A 335 -0.52 -5.63 -7.64
CA SER A 335 -1.01 -4.39 -8.22
C SER A 335 -2.46 -4.51 -8.66
N TRP A 336 -3.21 -3.43 -8.53
CA TRP A 336 -4.63 -3.35 -8.86
C TRP A 336 -4.86 -2.48 -10.08
N GLN A 337 -5.77 -2.94 -10.93
CA GLN A 337 -6.31 -2.18 -12.05
C GLN A 337 -7.83 -2.15 -11.95
N GLU A 338 -8.43 -0.97 -11.89
CA GLU A 338 -9.87 -0.84 -12.00
C GLU A 338 -10.31 -1.15 -13.42
N VAL A 339 -11.24 -2.07 -13.55
CA VAL A 339 -11.79 -2.50 -14.83
C VAL A 339 -13.31 -2.54 -14.76
N ARG A 340 -13.95 -2.09 -15.83
CA ARG A 340 -15.39 -2.29 -16.01
C ARG A 340 -15.65 -3.69 -16.57
N VAL A 341 -16.58 -4.42 -15.95
CA VAL A 341 -16.88 -5.81 -16.27
C VAL A 341 -18.37 -6.03 -16.61
#